data_ed08698435a8acef5aa0ac24c15e6bdd
#
_entry.id   ed08698435a8acef5aa0ac24c15e6bdd
#
_cell.length_a   1.000
_cell.length_b   1.000
_cell.length_c   1.000
_cell.angle_alpha   90.00
_cell.angle_beta   90.00
_cell.angle_gamma   90.00
#
_symmetry.space_group_name_H-M   'P 1'
#
loop_
_entity.id
_entity.type
_entity.pdbx_description
1 polymer ?
#
loop_
_entity_poly.entity_id
_entity_poly.type
_entity_poly.pdbx_seq_one_letter_code
_entity_poly.pdbx_strand_id
1 'polypeptide(L)'
;MTALAGRLALVTGASRGIGAATAEALRDAGARVVRVARTLQPAPGYVDLPADLASLDQLDALAARLASVGVPDVVVSNAGGFLLRPLEQTELADVDAQLAINLRAPFALARTLLPRMRVAGRGGCFIWVGSVADHVGLPENAAYAASKYGLRGLHETLLAEYRGSGVRLTLISPGPTDTPMWDPVDPDHREGFPPRARMLRPADVADAVLFVATRPPHVLIDWLRLGPN
;
A
#
# COMPACT_ATOMS: atom_id res chain seq x y z
N MET A 1 -25.76 -9.60 -1.95
CA MET A 1 -25.19 -8.31 -1.48
C MET A 1 -23.70 -8.36 -1.71
N THR A 2 -23.13 -7.30 -2.26
CA THR A 2 -21.66 -7.19 -2.46
C THR A 2 -20.94 -7.10 -1.13
N ALA A 3 -19.77 -7.74 -1.01
CA ALA A 3 -19.07 -7.97 0.27
C ALA A 3 -18.69 -6.68 1.04
N LEU A 4 -18.56 -5.55 0.32
CA LEU A 4 -18.18 -4.25 0.88
C LEU A 4 -19.25 -3.16 0.67
N ALA A 5 -20.52 -3.55 0.44
CA ALA A 5 -21.61 -2.60 0.28
C ALA A 5 -21.71 -1.63 1.48
N GLY A 6 -21.76 -0.32 1.20
CA GLY A 6 -21.82 0.73 2.23
C GLY A 6 -20.51 1.01 2.96
N ARG A 7 -19.41 0.34 2.61
CA ARG A 7 -18.07 0.60 3.18
C ARG A 7 -17.34 1.69 2.40
N LEU A 8 -16.51 2.45 3.11
CA LEU A 8 -15.59 3.43 2.53
C LEU A 8 -14.18 2.83 2.50
N ALA A 9 -13.57 2.78 1.31
CA ALA A 9 -12.19 2.35 1.12
C ALA A 9 -11.30 3.51 0.70
N LEU A 10 -10.07 3.55 1.18
CA LEU A 10 -9.01 4.47 0.76
C LEU A 10 -7.86 3.67 0.16
N VAL A 11 -7.43 4.03 -1.05
CA VAL A 11 -6.28 3.40 -1.72
C VAL A 11 -5.27 4.46 -2.13
N THR A 12 -4.02 4.34 -1.67
CA THR A 12 -2.94 5.22 -2.10
C THR A 12 -2.12 4.60 -3.23
N GLY A 13 -1.53 5.43 -4.09
CA GLY A 13 -0.84 4.96 -5.30
C GLY A 13 -1.82 4.36 -6.33
N ALA A 14 -3.06 4.83 -6.35
CA ALA A 14 -4.17 4.24 -7.10
C ALA A 14 -4.22 4.62 -8.59
N SER A 15 -3.18 5.27 -9.13
CA SER A 15 -3.16 5.68 -10.54
C SER A 15 -2.77 4.56 -11.51
N ARG A 16 -2.05 3.55 -11.05
CA ARG A 16 -1.53 2.42 -11.88
C ARG A 16 -1.16 1.21 -11.04
N GLY A 17 -0.84 0.10 -11.70
CA GLY A 17 -0.31 -1.11 -11.07
C GLY A 17 -1.22 -1.68 -9.99
N ILE A 18 -0.63 -2.16 -8.88
CA ILE A 18 -1.35 -2.79 -7.76
C ILE A 18 -2.43 -1.87 -7.20
N GLY A 19 -2.14 -0.58 -7.02
CA GLY A 19 -3.10 0.36 -6.44
C GLY A 19 -4.34 0.59 -7.31
N ALA A 20 -4.17 0.67 -8.64
CA ALA A 20 -5.31 0.78 -9.56
C ALA A 20 -6.17 -0.48 -9.55
N ALA A 21 -5.55 -1.67 -9.67
CA ALA A 21 -6.25 -2.95 -9.61
C ALA A 21 -6.97 -3.14 -8.27
N THR A 22 -6.34 -2.74 -7.16
CA THR A 22 -6.95 -2.78 -5.82
C THR A 22 -8.17 -1.86 -5.72
N ALA A 23 -8.05 -0.61 -6.23
CA ALA A 23 -9.16 0.34 -6.21
C ALA A 23 -10.37 -0.19 -7.00
N GLU A 24 -10.12 -0.84 -8.14
CA GLU A 24 -11.13 -1.47 -8.96
C GLU A 24 -11.80 -2.66 -8.23
N ALA A 25 -11.01 -3.59 -7.69
CA ALA A 25 -11.53 -4.75 -6.97
C ALA A 25 -12.41 -4.35 -5.77
N LEU A 26 -12.00 -3.33 -5.01
CA LEU A 26 -12.78 -2.82 -3.86
C LEU A 26 -14.08 -2.15 -4.32
N ARG A 27 -14.06 -1.37 -5.42
CA ARG A 27 -15.26 -0.77 -6.02
C ARG A 27 -16.23 -1.85 -6.48
N ASP A 28 -15.76 -2.85 -7.19
CA ASP A 28 -16.58 -3.94 -7.74
C ASP A 28 -17.16 -4.82 -6.63
N ALA A 29 -16.47 -4.89 -5.48
CA ALA A 29 -17.00 -5.46 -4.24
C ALA A 29 -18.03 -4.56 -3.52
N GLY A 30 -18.34 -3.38 -4.06
CA GLY A 30 -19.41 -2.48 -3.58
C GLY A 30 -18.94 -1.37 -2.63
N ALA A 31 -17.63 -1.18 -2.43
CA ALA A 31 -17.13 -0.08 -1.64
C ALA A 31 -17.20 1.27 -2.39
N ARG A 32 -17.45 2.36 -1.66
CA ARG A 32 -17.13 3.70 -2.13
C ARG A 32 -15.62 3.90 -1.98
N VAL A 33 -14.91 4.15 -3.08
CA VAL A 33 -13.43 4.17 -3.08
C VAL A 33 -12.91 5.59 -3.22
N VAL A 34 -12.04 5.98 -2.28
CA VAL A 34 -11.20 7.19 -2.36
C VAL A 34 -9.86 6.78 -2.94
N ARG A 35 -9.46 7.42 -4.04
CA ARG A 35 -8.13 7.20 -4.65
C ARG A 35 -7.21 8.35 -4.33
N VAL A 36 -5.98 8.05 -3.94
CA VAL A 36 -4.92 9.04 -3.70
C VAL A 36 -3.72 8.71 -4.58
N ALA A 37 -3.31 9.65 -5.42
CA ALA A 37 -2.08 9.59 -6.21
C ALA A 37 -1.74 11.01 -6.70
N ARG A 38 -0.53 11.22 -7.24
CA ARG A 38 -0.11 12.52 -7.80
C ARG A 38 -0.97 12.95 -8.98
N THR A 39 -1.26 12.01 -9.86
CA THR A 39 -2.11 12.20 -11.04
C THR A 39 -3.15 11.09 -11.09
N LEU A 40 -4.41 11.45 -11.29
CA LEU A 40 -5.52 10.52 -11.42
C LEU A 40 -6.34 10.89 -12.66
N GLN A 41 -6.70 9.91 -13.46
CA GLN A 41 -7.68 10.10 -14.51
C GLN A 41 -9.07 9.98 -13.86
N PRO A 42 -9.92 11.00 -13.95
CA PRO A 42 -11.27 10.94 -13.41
C PRO A 42 -12.02 9.72 -13.96
N ALA A 43 -12.69 9.00 -13.08
CA ALA A 43 -13.51 7.85 -13.47
C ALA A 43 -14.74 7.75 -12.55
N PRO A 44 -15.89 7.29 -13.07
CA PRO A 44 -17.10 7.11 -12.28
C PRO A 44 -16.89 6.16 -11.11
N GLY A 45 -17.55 6.45 -9.98
CA GLY A 45 -17.53 5.58 -8.79
C GLY A 45 -16.35 5.80 -7.86
N TYR A 46 -15.49 6.80 -8.13
CA TYR A 46 -14.36 7.14 -7.26
C TYR A 46 -14.45 8.57 -6.71
N VAL A 47 -13.83 8.78 -5.56
CA VAL A 47 -13.51 10.11 -5.03
C VAL A 47 -12.00 10.30 -5.16
N ASP A 48 -11.57 11.26 -5.98
CA ASP A 48 -10.17 11.47 -6.28
C ASP A 48 -9.57 12.59 -5.41
N LEU A 49 -8.49 12.29 -4.72
CA LEU A 49 -7.74 13.21 -3.88
C LEU A 49 -6.27 13.27 -4.38
N PRO A 50 -5.96 14.12 -5.38
CA PRO A 50 -4.59 14.26 -5.84
C PRO A 50 -3.67 14.74 -4.72
N ALA A 51 -2.56 14.00 -4.50
CA ALA A 51 -1.52 14.36 -3.54
C ALA A 51 -0.20 13.64 -3.84
N ASP A 52 0.92 14.36 -3.62
CA ASP A 52 2.24 13.75 -3.53
C ASP A 52 2.52 13.38 -2.06
N LEU A 53 2.55 12.09 -1.78
CA LEU A 53 2.74 11.58 -0.43
C LEU A 53 4.20 11.67 0.05
N ALA A 54 5.15 12.00 -0.81
CA ALA A 54 6.52 12.31 -0.40
C ALA A 54 6.65 13.74 0.17
N SER A 55 5.71 14.65 -0.14
CA SER A 55 5.65 16.03 0.36
C SER A 55 4.94 16.10 1.72
N LEU A 56 5.57 16.72 2.72
CA LEU A 56 4.97 16.90 4.05
C LEU A 56 3.73 17.79 3.99
N ASP A 57 3.81 18.92 3.27
CA ASP A 57 2.70 19.88 3.15
C ASP A 57 1.48 19.21 2.49
N GLN A 58 1.70 18.34 1.48
CA GLN A 58 0.61 17.64 0.83
C GLN A 58 0.03 16.51 1.68
N LEU A 59 0.84 15.88 2.55
CA LEU A 59 0.34 14.92 3.55
C LEU A 59 -0.59 15.61 4.57
N ASP A 60 -0.22 16.78 5.07
CA ASP A 60 -1.05 17.54 6.01
C ASP A 60 -2.34 18.02 5.35
N ALA A 61 -2.24 18.54 4.12
CA ALA A 61 -3.42 18.92 3.33
C ALA A 61 -4.34 17.72 3.04
N LEU A 62 -3.77 16.54 2.76
CA LEU A 62 -4.53 15.31 2.56
C LEU A 62 -5.25 14.88 3.84
N ALA A 63 -4.60 14.98 5.00
CA ALA A 63 -5.20 14.65 6.29
C ALA A 63 -6.47 15.50 6.56
N ALA A 64 -6.43 16.80 6.24
CA ALA A 64 -7.57 17.70 6.34
C ALA A 64 -8.70 17.31 5.36
N ARG A 65 -8.35 16.99 4.11
CA ARG A 65 -9.33 16.54 3.08
C ARG A 65 -9.98 15.20 3.44
N LEU A 66 -9.23 14.25 3.98
CA LEU A 66 -9.76 12.97 4.47
C LEU A 66 -10.75 13.17 5.62
N ALA A 67 -10.64 14.24 6.40
CA ALA A 67 -11.59 14.55 7.45
C ALA A 67 -13.01 14.80 6.90
N SER A 68 -13.15 15.43 5.73
CA SER A 68 -14.44 15.71 5.10
C SER A 68 -15.05 14.51 4.35
N VAL A 69 -14.25 13.54 3.94
CA VAL A 69 -14.74 12.35 3.22
C VAL A 69 -15.37 11.31 4.16
N GLY A 70 -14.92 11.28 5.40
CA GLY A 70 -15.34 10.32 6.42
C GLY A 70 -14.21 9.40 6.88
N VAL A 71 -14.50 8.54 7.85
CA VAL A 71 -13.52 7.55 8.35
C VAL A 71 -13.58 6.30 7.46
N PRO A 72 -12.47 5.91 6.80
CA PRO A 72 -12.46 4.70 5.99
C PRO A 72 -12.66 3.44 6.84
N ASP A 73 -13.36 2.45 6.28
CA ASP A 73 -13.47 1.10 6.82
C ASP A 73 -12.30 0.21 6.33
N VAL A 74 -11.79 0.50 5.13
CA VAL A 74 -10.65 -0.19 4.52
C VAL A 74 -9.63 0.85 4.09
N VAL A 75 -8.39 0.73 4.56
CA VAL A 75 -7.26 1.56 4.11
C VAL A 75 -6.22 0.67 3.47
N VAL A 76 -5.83 1.00 2.24
CA VAL A 76 -4.73 0.34 1.54
C VAL A 76 -3.61 1.35 1.27
N SER A 77 -2.59 1.29 2.10
CA SER A 77 -1.37 2.07 1.97
C SER A 77 -0.43 1.36 0.99
N ASN A 78 -0.62 1.68 -0.31
CA ASN A 78 0.08 1.02 -1.41
C ASN A 78 1.09 1.95 -2.11
N ALA A 79 0.92 3.28 -2.04
CA ALA A 79 1.86 4.21 -2.66
C ALA A 79 3.31 3.89 -2.25
N GLY A 80 4.20 3.80 -3.22
CA GLY A 80 5.59 3.48 -2.99
C GLY A 80 6.48 3.84 -4.17
N GLY A 81 7.77 3.90 -3.91
CA GLY A 81 8.84 4.00 -4.90
C GLY A 81 9.72 2.76 -4.86
N PHE A 82 10.42 2.52 -5.94
CA PHE A 82 11.38 1.43 -6.08
C PHE A 82 12.69 1.98 -6.63
N LEU A 83 13.80 1.52 -6.09
CA LEU A 83 15.12 1.84 -6.58
C LEU A 83 15.96 0.56 -6.58
N LEU A 84 16.61 0.31 -7.71
CA LEU A 84 17.61 -0.72 -7.86
C LEU A 84 18.91 -0.05 -8.29
N ARG A 85 19.90 0.00 -7.38
CA ARG A 85 21.17 0.68 -7.62
C ARG A 85 22.26 0.08 -6.72
N PRO A 86 23.50 -0.17 -7.24
CA PRO A 86 24.64 -0.57 -6.42
C PRO A 86 24.88 0.40 -5.25
N LEU A 87 25.37 -0.11 -4.13
CA LEU A 87 25.56 0.69 -2.91
C LEU A 87 26.46 1.91 -3.14
N GLU A 88 27.54 1.72 -3.85
CA GLU A 88 28.53 2.77 -4.18
C GLU A 88 28.02 3.86 -5.12
N GLN A 89 26.88 3.63 -5.78
CA GLN A 89 26.20 4.59 -6.65
C GLN A 89 24.92 5.16 -6.00
N THR A 90 24.55 4.65 -4.82
CA THR A 90 23.33 5.09 -4.11
C THR A 90 23.66 6.34 -3.31
N GLU A 91 23.01 7.45 -3.62
CA GLU A 91 23.19 8.71 -2.93
C GLU A 91 22.28 8.78 -1.68
N LEU A 92 22.63 9.62 -0.70
CA LEU A 92 21.77 9.85 0.48
C LEU A 92 20.38 10.38 0.09
N ALA A 93 20.30 11.19 -0.97
CA ALA A 93 19.02 11.66 -1.51
C ALA A 93 18.13 10.52 -2.02
N ASP A 94 18.70 9.44 -2.55
CA ASP A 94 17.95 8.24 -2.94
C ASP A 94 17.37 7.55 -1.70
N VAL A 95 18.16 7.44 -0.63
CA VAL A 95 17.71 6.88 0.65
C VAL A 95 16.55 7.70 1.21
N ASP A 96 16.70 9.03 1.27
CA ASP A 96 15.67 9.95 1.75
C ASP A 96 14.38 9.82 0.93
N ALA A 97 14.48 9.73 -0.40
CA ALA A 97 13.33 9.55 -1.28
C ALA A 97 12.60 8.23 -1.02
N GLN A 98 13.35 7.11 -0.84
CA GLN A 98 12.75 5.80 -0.52
C GLN A 98 12.08 5.83 0.87
N LEU A 99 12.73 6.40 1.87
CA LEU A 99 12.16 6.54 3.22
C LEU A 99 10.93 7.45 3.24
N ALA A 100 10.95 8.54 2.47
CA ALA A 100 9.83 9.48 2.40
C ALA A 100 8.54 8.81 1.93
N ILE A 101 8.61 8.07 0.82
CA ILE A 101 7.40 7.48 0.21
C ILE A 101 7.03 6.12 0.80
N ASN A 102 8.03 5.26 1.14
CA ASN A 102 7.77 3.89 1.57
C ASN A 102 7.59 3.73 3.09
N LEU A 103 8.02 4.72 3.90
CA LEU A 103 7.93 4.64 5.37
C LEU A 103 7.24 5.86 5.99
N ARG A 104 7.73 7.08 5.72
CA ARG A 104 7.16 8.29 6.33
C ARG A 104 5.71 8.54 5.90
N ALA A 105 5.39 8.37 4.63
CA ALA A 105 4.01 8.53 4.14
C ALA A 105 3.05 7.50 4.76
N PRO A 106 3.34 6.19 4.77
CA PRO A 106 2.57 5.20 5.51
C PRO A 106 2.40 5.51 6.99
N PHE A 107 3.46 5.98 7.67
CA PHE A 107 3.40 6.39 9.08
C PHE A 107 2.42 7.55 9.27
N ALA A 108 2.49 8.60 8.43
CA ALA A 108 1.61 9.76 8.51
C ALA A 108 0.14 9.38 8.29
N LEU A 109 -0.13 8.50 7.34
CA LEU A 109 -1.48 7.97 7.10
C LEU A 109 -1.99 7.16 8.30
N ALA A 110 -1.16 6.29 8.86
CA ALA A 110 -1.51 5.50 10.04
C ALA A 110 -1.80 6.42 11.25
N ARG A 111 -0.92 7.40 11.51
CA ARG A 111 -1.11 8.41 12.57
C ARG A 111 -2.44 9.17 12.44
N THR A 112 -2.83 9.47 11.21
CA THR A 112 -4.07 10.23 10.92
C THR A 112 -5.32 9.37 11.02
N LEU A 113 -5.27 8.13 10.53
CA LEU A 113 -6.46 7.32 10.30
C LEU A 113 -6.73 6.29 11.40
N LEU A 114 -5.72 5.61 11.92
CA LEU A 114 -5.91 4.53 12.89
C LEU A 114 -6.63 4.97 14.17
N PRO A 115 -6.30 6.12 14.80
CA PRO A 115 -7.04 6.59 15.97
C PRO A 115 -8.53 6.86 15.65
N ARG A 116 -8.81 7.40 14.47
CA ARG A 116 -10.16 7.71 14.00
C ARG A 116 -10.96 6.43 13.72
N MET A 117 -10.32 5.43 13.09
CA MET A 117 -10.94 4.12 12.84
C MET A 117 -11.29 3.41 14.16
N ARG A 118 -10.40 3.47 15.16
CA ARG A 118 -10.64 2.93 16.49
C ARG A 118 -11.82 3.60 17.16
N VAL A 119 -11.88 4.93 17.16
CA VAL A 119 -12.99 5.69 17.78
C VAL A 119 -14.31 5.45 17.05
N ALA A 120 -14.30 5.29 15.74
CA ALA A 120 -15.49 4.99 14.95
C ALA A 120 -16.15 3.64 15.33
N GLY A 121 -15.39 2.69 15.86
CA GLY A 121 -15.89 1.42 16.42
C GLY A 121 -16.63 0.49 15.45
N ARG A 122 -16.54 0.77 14.12
CA ARG A 122 -17.28 -0.02 13.10
C ARG A 122 -16.53 -1.28 12.67
N GLY A 123 -15.39 -1.57 13.28
CA GLY A 123 -14.43 -2.50 12.75
C GLY A 123 -13.81 -1.97 11.45
N GLY A 124 -12.73 -2.55 11.01
CA GLY A 124 -12.11 -2.14 9.76
C GLY A 124 -10.77 -2.82 9.57
N CYS A 125 -10.11 -2.53 8.46
CA CYS A 125 -8.76 -3.01 8.25
C CYS A 125 -7.86 -1.94 7.63
N PHE A 126 -6.62 -1.91 8.10
CA PHE A 126 -5.54 -1.11 7.54
C PHE A 126 -4.49 -2.06 6.95
N ILE A 127 -4.29 -1.99 5.65
CA ILE A 127 -3.45 -2.89 4.87
C ILE A 127 -2.27 -2.09 4.32
N TRP A 128 -1.05 -2.51 4.65
CA TRP A 128 0.16 -2.02 4.00
C TRP A 128 0.56 -2.97 2.87
N VAL A 129 0.91 -2.41 1.73
CA VAL A 129 1.57 -3.16 0.65
C VAL A 129 3.08 -3.01 0.83
N GLY A 130 3.67 -4.06 1.39
CA GLY A 130 5.11 -4.21 1.58
C GLY A 130 5.83 -4.65 0.32
N SER A 131 6.70 -5.64 0.45
CA SER A 131 7.45 -6.28 -0.65
C SER A 131 8.16 -7.51 -0.10
N VAL A 132 8.56 -8.44 -0.95
CA VAL A 132 9.56 -9.47 -0.58
C VAL A 132 10.82 -8.84 0.05
N ALA A 133 11.15 -7.61 -0.33
CA ALA A 133 12.27 -6.85 0.23
C ALA A 133 12.06 -6.35 1.67
N ASP A 134 10.94 -6.63 2.32
CA ASP A 134 10.73 -6.38 3.76
C ASP A 134 11.21 -7.52 4.67
N HIS A 135 11.67 -8.64 4.08
CA HIS A 135 12.16 -9.81 4.80
C HIS A 135 13.27 -10.58 4.07
N VAL A 136 13.61 -10.21 2.83
CA VAL A 136 14.71 -10.79 2.05
C VAL A 136 15.61 -9.66 1.55
N GLY A 137 16.93 -9.78 1.84
CA GLY A 137 17.92 -8.89 1.26
C GLY A 137 18.20 -9.26 -0.19
N LEU A 138 18.17 -8.28 -1.08
CA LEU A 138 18.45 -8.46 -2.50
C LEU A 138 19.61 -7.53 -2.90
N PRO A 139 20.52 -7.95 -3.78
CA PRO A 139 21.57 -7.07 -4.30
C PRO A 139 21.00 -5.79 -4.90
N GLU A 140 21.77 -4.70 -4.87
CA GLU A 140 21.43 -3.39 -5.43
C GLU A 140 20.15 -2.74 -4.85
N ASN A 141 19.66 -3.22 -3.72
CA ASN A 141 18.35 -2.85 -3.20
C ASN A 141 18.41 -2.19 -1.81
N ALA A 142 19.59 -1.70 -1.38
CA ALA A 142 19.82 -1.29 0.00
C ALA A 142 18.82 -0.22 0.49
N ALA A 143 18.65 0.88 -0.26
CA ALA A 143 17.77 1.98 0.13
C ALA A 143 16.29 1.56 0.15
N TYR A 144 15.86 0.82 -0.88
CA TYR A 144 14.48 0.30 -0.93
C TYR A 144 14.21 -0.72 0.16
N ALA A 145 15.10 -1.72 0.33
CA ALA A 145 14.96 -2.73 1.36
C ALA A 145 14.91 -2.09 2.76
N ALA A 146 15.81 -1.15 3.08
CA ALA A 146 15.78 -0.43 4.37
C ALA A 146 14.41 0.21 4.62
N SER A 147 13.81 0.85 3.60
CA SER A 147 12.48 1.46 3.72
C SER A 147 11.37 0.41 3.95
N LYS A 148 11.44 -0.75 3.30
CA LYS A 148 10.44 -1.82 3.42
C LYS A 148 10.58 -2.63 4.72
N TYR A 149 11.80 -2.88 5.21
CA TYR A 149 12.02 -3.40 6.56
C TYR A 149 11.50 -2.42 7.63
N GLY A 150 11.73 -1.11 7.44
CA GLY A 150 11.15 -0.08 8.30
C GLY A 150 9.63 -0.10 8.33
N LEU A 151 8.99 -0.27 7.17
CA LEU A 151 7.53 -0.41 7.07
C LEU A 151 7.02 -1.65 7.81
N ARG A 152 7.73 -2.77 7.71
CA ARG A 152 7.41 -3.98 8.46
C ARG A 152 7.53 -3.75 9.97
N GLY A 153 8.61 -3.12 10.44
CA GLY A 153 8.77 -2.78 11.86
C GLY A 153 7.65 -1.86 12.37
N LEU A 154 7.23 -0.87 11.55
CA LEU A 154 6.08 -0.03 11.85
C LEU A 154 4.80 -0.86 11.97
N HIS A 155 4.54 -1.77 11.03
CA HIS A 155 3.39 -2.66 11.07
C HIS A 155 3.36 -3.52 12.34
N GLU A 156 4.46 -4.21 12.67
CA GLU A 156 4.56 -5.09 13.83
C GLU A 156 4.31 -4.33 15.14
N THR A 157 4.83 -3.11 15.27
CA THR A 157 4.62 -2.24 16.43
C THR A 157 3.14 -1.84 16.55
N LEU A 158 2.55 -1.32 15.47
CA LEU A 158 1.16 -0.88 15.48
C LEU A 158 0.17 -2.05 15.63
N LEU A 159 0.53 -3.24 15.13
CA LEU A 159 -0.25 -4.46 15.35
C LEU A 159 -0.38 -4.77 16.86
N ALA A 160 0.72 -4.59 17.61
CA ALA A 160 0.69 -4.76 19.06
C ALA A 160 -0.13 -3.66 19.77
N GLU A 161 0.04 -2.40 19.38
CA GLU A 161 -0.68 -1.25 19.97
C GLU A 161 -2.20 -1.29 19.72
N TYR A 162 -2.63 -1.80 18.56
CA TYR A 162 -4.04 -1.85 18.15
C TYR A 162 -4.71 -3.19 18.43
N ARG A 163 -4.04 -4.11 19.12
CA ARG A 163 -4.62 -5.40 19.52
C ARG A 163 -5.90 -5.17 20.34
N GLY A 164 -6.98 -5.81 19.94
CA GLY A 164 -8.29 -5.67 20.61
C GLY A 164 -9.04 -4.37 20.31
N SER A 165 -8.50 -3.47 19.47
CA SER A 165 -9.15 -2.20 19.12
C SER A 165 -10.34 -2.34 18.16
N GLY A 166 -10.57 -3.52 17.59
CA GLY A 166 -11.51 -3.75 16.50
C GLY A 166 -10.96 -3.38 15.11
N VAL A 167 -9.80 -2.72 15.01
CA VAL A 167 -9.14 -2.43 13.74
C VAL A 167 -8.10 -3.51 13.45
N ARG A 168 -8.23 -4.20 12.33
CA ARG A 168 -7.29 -5.24 11.89
C ARG A 168 -6.16 -4.60 11.08
N LEU A 169 -4.93 -4.99 11.37
CA LEU A 169 -3.75 -4.50 10.68
C LEU A 169 -3.10 -5.66 9.91
N THR A 170 -2.80 -5.46 8.64
CA THR A 170 -2.22 -6.49 7.76
C THR A 170 -1.07 -5.92 6.94
N LEU A 171 0.02 -6.66 6.88
CA LEU A 171 1.09 -6.45 5.90
C LEU A 171 0.94 -7.47 4.77
N ILE A 172 0.82 -7.00 3.53
CA ILE A 172 0.88 -7.85 2.35
C ILE A 172 2.24 -7.63 1.70
N SER A 173 3.03 -8.69 1.54
CA SER A 173 4.39 -8.63 0.99
C SER A 173 4.46 -9.38 -0.35
N PRO A 174 4.17 -8.67 -1.48
CA PRO A 174 4.26 -9.27 -2.80
C PRO A 174 5.71 -9.50 -3.22
N GLY A 175 5.93 -10.56 -3.96
CA GLY A 175 7.10 -10.74 -4.83
C GLY A 175 7.04 -9.84 -6.07
N PRO A 176 7.92 -10.08 -7.05
CA PRO A 176 7.91 -9.34 -8.30
C PRO A 176 6.52 -9.36 -8.93
N THR A 177 5.99 -8.15 -9.18
CA THR A 177 4.65 -7.93 -9.75
C THR A 177 4.78 -7.06 -10.99
N ASP A 178 4.24 -7.48 -12.12
CA ASP A 178 4.32 -6.78 -13.39
C ASP A 178 3.57 -5.44 -13.34
N THR A 179 4.32 -4.40 -13.12
CA THR A 179 3.84 -3.02 -13.03
C THR A 179 4.83 -2.08 -13.74
N PRO A 180 4.40 -0.87 -14.10
CA PRO A 180 5.31 0.15 -14.64
C PRO A 180 6.47 0.55 -13.70
N MET A 181 6.49 0.06 -12.47
CA MET A 181 7.61 0.23 -11.53
C MET A 181 8.89 -0.45 -12.03
N TRP A 182 8.76 -1.49 -12.86
CA TRP A 182 9.85 -2.25 -13.45
C TRP A 182 10.40 -1.63 -14.76
N ASP A 183 9.72 -0.62 -15.35
CA ASP A 183 10.14 -0.04 -16.63
C ASP A 183 11.60 0.45 -16.64
N PRO A 184 12.11 1.13 -15.57
CA PRO A 184 13.51 1.57 -15.53
C PRO A 184 14.51 0.42 -15.38
N VAL A 185 14.08 -0.76 -14.97
CA VAL A 185 14.94 -1.93 -14.71
C VAL A 185 15.05 -2.82 -15.95
N ASP A 186 14.00 -2.84 -16.78
CA ASP A 186 13.88 -3.72 -17.96
C ASP A 186 14.18 -5.20 -17.63
N PRO A 187 13.35 -5.84 -16.78
CA PRO A 187 13.64 -7.16 -16.25
C PRO A 187 13.68 -8.26 -17.33
N ASP A 188 13.04 -8.02 -18.47
CA ASP A 188 13.03 -9.00 -19.57
C ASP A 188 14.41 -9.14 -20.27
N HIS A 189 15.27 -8.09 -20.14
CA HIS A 189 16.60 -8.06 -20.72
C HIS A 189 17.72 -7.97 -19.67
N ARG A 190 17.38 -8.10 -18.38
CA ARG A 190 18.35 -8.02 -17.28
C ARG A 190 18.53 -9.38 -16.60
N GLU A 191 19.75 -9.90 -16.62
CA GLU A 191 20.11 -11.15 -15.96
C GLU A 191 19.85 -11.09 -14.43
N GLY A 192 19.42 -12.20 -13.85
CA GLY A 192 19.13 -12.31 -12.42
C GLY A 192 17.72 -11.84 -12.00
N PHE A 193 16.90 -11.37 -12.94
CA PHE A 193 15.53 -10.97 -12.67
C PHE A 193 14.51 -11.89 -13.37
N PRO A 194 13.35 -12.15 -12.77
CA PRO A 194 12.29 -12.87 -13.45
C PRO A 194 11.72 -12.01 -14.58
N PRO A 195 11.53 -12.56 -15.79
CA PRO A 195 10.85 -11.83 -16.86
C PRO A 195 9.42 -11.48 -16.45
N ARG A 196 8.85 -10.39 -17.00
CA ARG A 196 7.51 -9.90 -16.67
C ARG A 196 6.43 -10.98 -16.78
N ALA A 197 6.53 -11.84 -17.79
CA ALA A 197 5.59 -12.94 -18.02
C ALA A 197 5.54 -13.97 -16.87
N ARG A 198 6.56 -13.98 -15.99
CA ARG A 198 6.65 -14.85 -14.81
C ARG A 198 6.38 -14.12 -13.49
N MET A 199 6.11 -12.82 -13.53
CA MET A 199 5.76 -12.04 -12.34
C MET A 199 4.28 -12.23 -11.96
N LEU A 200 3.94 -11.87 -10.73
CA LEU A 200 2.54 -11.69 -10.34
C LEU A 200 1.90 -10.60 -11.21
N ARG A 201 0.61 -10.71 -11.45
CA ARG A 201 -0.18 -9.62 -12.03
C ARG A 201 -0.66 -8.69 -10.91
N PRO A 202 -0.88 -7.40 -11.17
CA PRO A 202 -1.51 -6.49 -10.21
C PRO A 202 -2.82 -7.02 -9.62
N ALA A 203 -3.61 -7.74 -10.42
CA ALA A 203 -4.86 -8.36 -10.00
C ALA A 203 -4.64 -9.44 -8.92
N ASP A 204 -3.57 -10.23 -8.99
CA ASP A 204 -3.28 -11.27 -8.01
C ASP A 204 -3.04 -10.67 -6.60
N VAL A 205 -2.42 -9.47 -6.55
CA VAL A 205 -2.24 -8.73 -5.29
C VAL A 205 -3.54 -8.06 -4.85
N ALA A 206 -4.34 -7.53 -5.79
CA ALA A 206 -5.64 -6.94 -5.49
C ALA A 206 -6.62 -7.98 -4.90
N ASP A 207 -6.60 -9.21 -5.41
CA ASP A 207 -7.40 -10.33 -4.88
C ASP A 207 -6.98 -10.66 -3.43
N ALA A 208 -5.68 -10.64 -3.13
CA ALA A 208 -5.18 -10.82 -1.77
C ALA A 208 -5.65 -9.68 -0.82
N VAL A 209 -5.65 -8.44 -1.30
CA VAL A 209 -6.20 -7.30 -0.54
C VAL A 209 -7.68 -7.47 -0.30
N LEU A 210 -8.46 -7.84 -1.32
CA LEU A 210 -9.89 -8.07 -1.19
C LEU A 210 -10.19 -9.23 -0.24
N PHE A 211 -9.43 -10.33 -0.33
CA PHE A 211 -9.53 -11.44 0.59
C PHE A 211 -9.35 -10.99 2.05
N VAL A 212 -8.32 -10.21 2.36
CA VAL A 212 -8.07 -9.66 3.70
C VAL A 212 -9.21 -8.72 4.14
N ALA A 213 -9.60 -7.79 3.27
CA ALA A 213 -10.61 -6.78 3.57
C ALA A 213 -11.98 -7.39 3.92
N THR A 214 -12.32 -8.52 3.30
CA THR A 214 -13.62 -9.19 3.46
C THR A 214 -13.66 -10.24 4.56
N ARG A 215 -12.58 -10.47 5.31
CA ARG A 215 -12.61 -11.42 6.43
C ARG A 215 -13.53 -10.95 7.55
N PRO A 216 -14.20 -11.87 8.25
CA PRO A 216 -15.01 -11.55 9.44
C PRO A 216 -14.17 -10.77 10.47
N PRO A 217 -14.79 -9.89 11.30
CA PRO A 217 -14.05 -9.02 12.22
C PRO A 217 -13.15 -9.75 13.24
N HIS A 218 -13.48 -10.99 13.59
CA HIS A 218 -12.70 -11.80 14.52
C HIS A 218 -11.50 -12.50 13.88
N VAL A 219 -11.37 -12.45 12.54
CA VAL A 219 -10.25 -13.06 11.80
C VAL A 219 -9.19 -12.02 11.52
N LEU A 220 -8.02 -12.21 12.04
CA LEU A 220 -6.83 -11.41 11.76
C LEU A 220 -5.88 -12.19 10.85
N ILE A 221 -5.50 -11.58 9.76
CA ILE A 221 -4.36 -11.98 8.93
C ILE A 221 -3.32 -10.89 9.13
N ASP A 222 -2.34 -11.14 9.96
CA ASP A 222 -1.32 -10.16 10.31
C ASP A 222 -0.31 -9.94 9.18
N TRP A 223 0.10 -11.03 8.52
CA TRP A 223 1.05 -10.99 7.43
C TRP A 223 0.69 -12.00 6.32
N LEU A 224 0.68 -11.54 5.08
CA LEU A 224 0.42 -12.36 3.90
C LEU A 224 1.53 -12.16 2.87
N ARG A 225 2.25 -13.22 2.54
CA ARG A 225 3.27 -13.23 1.49
C ARG A 225 2.76 -13.93 0.27
N LEU A 226 2.99 -13.36 -0.90
CA LEU A 226 2.68 -13.98 -2.19
C LEU A 226 3.82 -13.74 -3.17
N GLY A 227 4.11 -14.75 -3.97
CA GLY A 227 5.16 -14.71 -4.99
C GLY A 227 4.76 -15.50 -6.21
N PRO A 228 5.42 -15.29 -7.35
CA PRO A 228 5.26 -16.17 -8.50
C PRO A 228 5.79 -17.57 -8.14
N ASN A 229 5.20 -18.58 -8.79
CA ASN A 229 5.62 -19.99 -8.67
C ASN A 229 6.71 -20.31 -9.70
#